data_9566acc0722a043c85c2727756f68c4d
#
_entry.id   9566acc0722a043c85c2727756f68c4d
#
_cell.length_a   1.000
_cell.length_b   1.000
_cell.length_c   1.000
_cell.angle_alpha   90.00
_cell.angle_beta   90.00
_cell.angle_gamma   90.00
#
_symmetry.space_group_name_H-M   'P 1'
#
loop_
_entity.id
_entity.type
_entity.pdbx_description
1 polymer ?
#
loop_
_entity_poly.entity_id
_entity_poly.type
_entity_poly.pdbx_seq_one_letter_code
_entity_poly.pdbx_strand_id
1 'polypeptide(L)'
;MQQPVPELNDDVVGEILARIPPDESAHLARAALVCKTWRRVVLSGSGGFLRRYRELHRTPPLIGFLHKTGSGRLFFPTAAACPFARPPEASDPWWHLDYRDLRPLDCRHGRVLFRHLNTRNLIVWDPVTGDWQEVPDLSIRYLFSFAMVLCAVPGCDHCGCAGGPFLVVFVCNIAGTVHGCVYSSEARAWGTLASLHLGRGRDKA
;
A
#
# COMPACT_ATOMS: atom_id res chain seq x y z
N MET A 1 -49.58 15.32 18.67
CA MET A 1 -48.26 15.56 19.33
C MET A 1 -47.35 14.41 18.91
N GLN A 2 -46.41 14.65 18.01
CA GLN A 2 -45.39 13.67 17.65
C GLN A 2 -44.34 13.67 18.80
N GLN A 3 -44.16 12.53 19.43
CA GLN A 3 -43.06 12.33 20.37
C GLN A 3 -41.73 12.50 19.60
N PRO A 4 -40.75 13.27 20.10
CA PRO A 4 -39.44 13.35 19.49
C PRO A 4 -38.82 11.95 19.48
N VAL A 5 -38.35 11.53 18.31
CA VAL A 5 -37.62 10.28 18.16
C VAL A 5 -36.36 10.38 19.04
N PRO A 6 -36.13 9.45 19.96
CA PRO A 6 -34.95 9.50 20.84
C PRO A 6 -33.68 9.49 19.98
N GLU A 7 -32.82 10.47 20.15
CA GLU A 7 -31.53 10.50 19.51
C GLU A 7 -30.65 9.35 20.03
N LEU A 8 -30.07 8.58 19.12
CA LEU A 8 -29.15 7.50 19.47
C LEU A 8 -27.86 8.12 20.03
N ASN A 9 -27.38 7.54 21.13
CA ASN A 9 -26.08 7.89 21.69
C ASN A 9 -24.93 7.56 20.69
N ASP A 10 -23.87 8.36 20.68
CA ASP A 10 -22.68 8.20 19.84
C ASP A 10 -22.08 6.79 19.93
N ASP A 11 -22.07 6.19 21.12
CA ASP A 11 -21.56 4.83 21.34
C ASP A 11 -22.41 3.78 20.63
N VAL A 12 -23.74 3.92 20.67
CA VAL A 12 -24.67 3.02 19.97
C VAL A 12 -24.56 3.19 18.44
N VAL A 13 -24.43 4.44 17.99
CA VAL A 13 -24.19 4.72 16.56
C VAL A 13 -22.86 4.08 16.13
N GLY A 14 -21.81 4.25 16.90
CA GLY A 14 -20.50 3.63 16.64
C GLY A 14 -20.58 2.11 16.57
N GLU A 15 -21.35 1.47 17.47
CA GLU A 15 -21.54 0.03 17.50
C GLU A 15 -22.28 -0.49 16.24
N ILE A 16 -23.32 0.23 15.81
CA ILE A 16 -24.10 -0.11 14.62
C ILE A 16 -23.23 0.03 13.37
N LEU A 17 -22.54 1.17 13.24
CA LEU A 17 -21.70 1.45 12.08
C LEU A 17 -20.48 0.53 12.00
N ALA A 18 -19.95 0.10 13.14
CA ALA A 18 -18.83 -0.83 13.19
C ALA A 18 -19.17 -2.22 12.64
N ARG A 19 -20.46 -2.59 12.53
CA ARG A 19 -20.90 -3.87 11.96
C ARG A 19 -21.04 -3.86 10.45
N ILE A 20 -20.90 -2.69 9.80
CA ILE A 20 -20.91 -2.60 8.33
C ILE A 20 -19.66 -3.31 7.80
N PRO A 21 -19.81 -4.30 6.89
CA PRO A 21 -18.68 -5.04 6.35
C PRO A 21 -17.69 -4.15 5.59
N PRO A 22 -16.37 -4.46 5.60
CA PRO A 22 -15.35 -3.65 4.94
C PRO A 22 -15.48 -3.60 3.42
N ASP A 23 -16.05 -4.61 2.79
CA ASP A 23 -16.37 -4.66 1.36
C ASP A 23 -17.53 -3.72 0.97
N GLU A 24 -18.34 -3.32 1.96
CA GLU A 24 -19.42 -2.34 1.82
C GLU A 24 -19.03 -0.93 2.33
N SER A 25 -17.78 -0.55 2.25
CA SER A 25 -17.23 0.73 2.77
C SER A 25 -17.98 1.98 2.28
N ALA A 26 -18.65 1.91 1.11
CA ALA A 26 -19.52 2.97 0.61
C ALA A 26 -20.70 3.27 1.57
N HIS A 27 -21.15 2.31 2.36
CA HIS A 27 -22.20 2.50 3.36
C HIS A 27 -21.70 3.34 4.54
N LEU A 28 -20.44 3.15 4.97
CA LEU A 28 -19.83 4.04 5.99
C LEU A 28 -19.69 5.47 5.49
N ALA A 29 -19.29 5.67 4.24
CA ALA A 29 -19.22 7.00 3.64
C ALA A 29 -20.62 7.64 3.58
N ARG A 30 -21.65 6.92 3.17
CA ARG A 30 -23.04 7.41 3.16
C ARG A 30 -23.52 7.72 4.57
N ALA A 31 -23.21 6.86 5.56
CA ALA A 31 -23.54 7.09 6.96
C ALA A 31 -22.93 8.40 7.48
N ALA A 32 -21.68 8.70 7.13
CA ALA A 32 -21.02 9.96 7.50
C ALA A 32 -21.67 11.20 6.87
N LEU A 33 -22.49 11.03 5.84
CA LEU A 33 -23.26 12.13 5.21
C LEU A 33 -24.64 12.35 5.80
N VAL A 34 -25.15 11.44 6.65
CA VAL A 34 -26.51 11.53 7.23
C VAL A 34 -26.64 12.72 8.16
N CYS A 35 -25.72 12.87 9.11
CA CYS A 35 -25.73 14.01 10.03
C CYS A 35 -24.33 14.26 10.64
N LYS A 36 -24.17 15.43 11.28
CA LYS A 36 -22.89 15.83 11.93
C LYS A 36 -22.42 14.84 13.00
N THR A 37 -23.35 14.26 13.75
CA THR A 37 -23.05 13.27 14.79
C THR A 37 -22.45 12.00 14.20
N TRP A 38 -23.09 11.42 13.19
CA TRP A 38 -22.60 10.21 12.53
C TRP A 38 -21.24 10.46 11.83
N ARG A 39 -21.13 11.63 11.17
CA ARG A 39 -19.84 12.05 10.62
C ARG A 39 -18.75 12.13 11.66
N ARG A 40 -19.04 12.72 12.81
CA ARG A 40 -18.10 12.82 13.94
C ARG A 40 -17.68 11.43 14.42
N VAL A 41 -18.62 10.51 14.62
CA VAL A 41 -18.34 9.13 15.05
C VAL A 41 -17.39 8.43 14.08
N VAL A 42 -17.68 8.48 12.78
CA VAL A 42 -16.87 7.78 11.74
C VAL A 42 -15.50 8.43 11.56
N LEU A 43 -15.44 9.79 11.57
CA LEU A 43 -14.22 10.54 11.23
C LEU A 43 -13.42 10.99 12.45
N SER A 44 -13.91 10.76 13.68
CA SER A 44 -13.18 11.18 14.88
C SER A 44 -11.82 10.49 14.95
N GLY A 45 -10.76 11.28 14.75
CA GLY A 45 -9.36 10.82 14.78
C GLY A 45 -8.88 10.34 16.15
N SER A 46 -9.71 10.40 17.19
CA SER A 46 -9.42 9.87 18.54
C SER A 46 -9.38 8.34 18.60
N GLY A 47 -9.46 7.66 17.46
CA GLY A 47 -9.09 6.25 17.32
C GLY A 47 -10.11 5.23 17.83
N GLY A 48 -11.17 5.64 18.51
CA GLY A 48 -12.12 4.71 19.12
C GLY A 48 -12.87 3.87 18.09
N PHE A 49 -13.54 4.52 17.13
CA PHE A 49 -14.31 3.84 16.08
C PHE A 49 -13.44 2.99 15.16
N LEU A 50 -12.39 3.58 14.59
CA LEU A 50 -11.51 2.87 13.65
C LEU A 50 -10.79 1.68 14.31
N ARG A 51 -10.36 1.82 15.56
CA ARG A 51 -9.78 0.72 16.33
C ARG A 51 -10.78 -0.42 16.48
N ARG A 52 -11.99 -0.11 16.95
CA ARG A 52 -13.06 -1.11 17.14
C ARG A 52 -13.50 -1.76 15.84
N TYR A 53 -13.60 -0.98 14.77
CA TYR A 53 -13.89 -1.47 13.43
C TYR A 53 -12.86 -2.51 12.97
N ARG A 54 -11.57 -2.24 13.20
CA ARG A 54 -10.48 -3.17 12.87
C ARG A 54 -10.47 -4.41 13.76
N GLU A 55 -10.81 -4.26 15.05
CA GLU A 55 -10.94 -5.40 15.97
C GLU A 55 -12.05 -6.36 15.55
N LEU A 56 -13.16 -5.81 15.04
CA LEU A 56 -14.27 -6.61 14.50
C LEU A 56 -13.94 -7.22 13.13
N HIS A 57 -13.28 -6.47 12.27
CA HIS A 57 -12.93 -6.85 10.91
C HIS A 57 -11.44 -7.08 10.76
N ARG A 58 -10.94 -8.13 11.38
CA ARG A 58 -9.49 -8.44 11.47
C ARG A 58 -8.83 -8.69 10.12
N THR A 59 -9.59 -9.16 9.14
CA THR A 59 -9.09 -9.42 7.79
C THR A 59 -9.42 -8.21 6.92
N PRO A 60 -8.42 -7.44 6.45
CA PRO A 60 -8.68 -6.36 5.52
C PRO A 60 -9.24 -6.93 4.21
N PRO A 61 -10.16 -6.20 3.55
CA PRO A 61 -10.72 -6.64 2.28
C PRO A 61 -9.64 -6.70 1.22
N LEU A 62 -9.66 -7.76 0.41
CA LEU A 62 -8.82 -7.85 -0.77
C LEU A 62 -9.44 -6.95 -1.86
N ILE A 63 -8.81 -5.82 -2.15
CA ILE A 63 -9.30 -4.86 -3.15
C ILE A 63 -9.01 -5.29 -4.59
N GLY A 64 -8.03 -6.18 -4.79
CA GLY A 64 -7.67 -6.70 -6.10
C GLY A 64 -6.35 -7.44 -6.07
N PHE A 65 -5.91 -7.88 -7.22
CA PHE A 65 -4.61 -8.52 -7.41
C PHE A 65 -3.89 -7.97 -8.63
N LEU A 66 -2.59 -8.02 -8.57
CA LEU A 66 -1.69 -7.56 -9.62
C LEU A 66 -1.19 -8.77 -10.41
N HIS A 67 -1.35 -8.71 -11.71
CA HIS A 67 -0.86 -9.77 -12.59
C HIS A 67 -0.25 -9.18 -13.86
N LYS A 68 0.93 -9.65 -14.22
CA LYS A 68 1.57 -9.29 -15.49
C LYS A 68 0.98 -10.15 -16.61
N THR A 69 0.16 -9.55 -17.46
CA THR A 69 -0.32 -10.20 -18.69
C THR A 69 0.32 -9.55 -19.90
N GLY A 70 0.47 -10.31 -20.98
CA GLY A 70 0.90 -9.77 -22.27
C GLY A 70 -0.08 -8.73 -22.85
N SER A 71 -1.30 -8.63 -22.31
CA SER A 71 -2.36 -7.69 -22.72
C SER A 71 -2.33 -6.35 -21.99
N GLY A 72 -1.38 -6.10 -21.11
CA GLY A 72 -1.17 -4.79 -20.47
C GLY A 72 -2.05 -4.47 -19.28
N ARG A 73 -2.98 -5.33 -18.88
CA ARG A 73 -3.76 -5.09 -17.66
C ARG A 73 -2.97 -5.57 -16.44
N LEU A 74 -2.63 -4.63 -15.54
CA LEU A 74 -1.78 -4.91 -14.38
C LEU A 74 -2.59 -5.17 -13.10
N PHE A 75 -3.73 -4.51 -12.93
CA PHE A 75 -4.57 -4.62 -11.75
C PHE A 75 -5.95 -5.17 -12.08
N PHE A 76 -6.39 -6.15 -11.28
CA PHE A 76 -7.69 -6.80 -11.39
C PHE A 76 -8.44 -6.59 -10.06
N PRO A 77 -9.45 -5.71 -10.02
CA PRO A 77 -10.23 -5.49 -8.81
C PRO A 77 -11.08 -6.72 -8.48
N THR A 78 -11.27 -7.00 -7.18
CA THR A 78 -12.14 -8.07 -6.70
C THR A 78 -13.63 -7.74 -6.80
N ALA A 79 -13.97 -6.43 -6.83
CA ALA A 79 -15.33 -5.95 -7.02
C ALA A 79 -15.40 -5.01 -8.22
N ALA A 80 -16.45 -5.17 -9.03
CA ALA A 80 -16.67 -4.35 -10.23
C ALA A 80 -16.81 -2.84 -9.94
N ALA A 81 -17.23 -2.49 -8.72
CA ALA A 81 -17.40 -1.11 -8.24
C ALA A 81 -16.32 -0.71 -7.22
N CYS A 82 -15.10 -1.26 -7.30
CA CYS A 82 -14.02 -0.85 -6.40
C CYS A 82 -13.61 0.60 -6.74
N PRO A 83 -13.96 1.59 -5.91
CA PRO A 83 -13.67 3.00 -6.21
C PRO A 83 -12.17 3.32 -6.05
N PHE A 84 -11.42 2.41 -5.42
CA PHE A 84 -10.03 2.61 -5.01
C PHE A 84 -9.02 2.00 -5.99
N ALA A 85 -9.49 1.21 -6.93
CA ALA A 85 -8.64 0.47 -7.85
C ALA A 85 -8.68 1.08 -9.24
N ARG A 86 -8.33 2.34 -9.34
CA ARG A 86 -8.14 2.97 -10.63
C ARG A 86 -6.72 2.69 -11.12
N PRO A 87 -6.54 1.89 -12.19
CA PRO A 87 -5.27 1.96 -12.88
C PRO A 87 -5.08 3.41 -13.34
N PRO A 88 -3.85 3.95 -13.32
CA PRO A 88 -3.58 5.27 -13.82
C PRO A 88 -4.23 5.41 -15.21
N GLU A 89 -5.06 6.43 -15.39
CA GLU A 89 -5.68 6.74 -16.67
C GLU A 89 -4.72 7.63 -17.50
N ALA A 90 -5.00 7.78 -18.78
CA ALA A 90 -4.20 8.62 -19.68
C ALA A 90 -4.13 10.11 -19.25
N SER A 91 -4.95 10.54 -18.30
CA SER A 91 -4.94 11.87 -17.69
C SER A 91 -4.03 11.97 -16.46
N ASP A 92 -3.52 10.84 -15.94
CA ASP A 92 -2.59 10.85 -14.81
C ASP A 92 -1.19 11.25 -15.27
N PRO A 93 -0.35 11.86 -14.41
CA PRO A 93 1.04 12.20 -14.73
C PRO A 93 1.90 11.02 -15.21
N TRP A 94 1.36 9.81 -15.11
CA TRP A 94 1.97 8.53 -15.47
C TRP A 94 1.66 8.02 -16.86
N TRP A 95 0.86 8.72 -17.63
CA TRP A 95 0.46 8.30 -18.98
C TRP A 95 1.67 7.92 -19.87
N HIS A 96 2.87 8.41 -19.53
CA HIS A 96 4.13 8.09 -20.20
C HIS A 96 4.72 6.74 -19.78
N LEU A 97 4.20 6.12 -18.69
CA LEU A 97 4.64 4.80 -18.27
C LEU A 97 3.72 3.75 -18.91
N ASP A 98 4.23 3.03 -19.90
CA ASP A 98 3.51 1.86 -20.41
C ASP A 98 3.48 0.79 -19.30
N TYR A 99 2.30 0.35 -18.90
CA TYR A 99 2.12 -0.76 -17.95
C TYR A 99 2.85 -2.03 -18.34
N ARG A 100 3.11 -2.21 -19.63
CA ARG A 100 3.88 -3.34 -20.17
C ARG A 100 5.30 -3.31 -19.63
N ASP A 101 5.80 -2.13 -19.30
CA ASP A 101 7.14 -1.92 -18.78
C ASP A 101 7.21 -1.98 -17.25
N LEU A 102 6.07 -2.19 -16.57
CA LEU A 102 6.02 -2.33 -15.11
C LEU A 102 5.97 -3.80 -14.69
N ARG A 103 6.87 -4.16 -13.77
CA ARG A 103 6.90 -5.47 -13.13
C ARG A 103 6.61 -5.32 -11.65
N PRO A 104 5.52 -5.90 -11.11
CA PRO A 104 5.29 -5.91 -9.66
C PRO A 104 6.36 -6.73 -8.96
N LEU A 105 6.89 -6.21 -7.85
CA LEU A 105 7.91 -6.85 -7.02
C LEU A 105 7.38 -7.21 -5.65
N ASP A 106 6.62 -6.31 -5.01
CA ASP A 106 6.11 -6.48 -3.65
C ASP A 106 4.81 -5.69 -3.45
N CYS A 107 4.00 -6.13 -2.48
CA CYS A 107 2.80 -5.41 -2.05
C CYS A 107 2.68 -5.52 -0.53
N ARG A 108 2.87 -4.40 0.18
CA ARG A 108 2.83 -4.35 1.65
C ARG A 108 2.31 -3.00 2.15
N HIS A 109 1.62 -3.04 3.28
CA HIS A 109 1.19 -1.84 4.00
C HIS A 109 0.42 -0.85 3.11
N GLY A 110 -0.46 -1.37 2.23
CA GLY A 110 -1.24 -0.57 1.28
C GLY A 110 -0.45 -0.02 0.09
N ARG A 111 0.83 -0.39 -0.07
CA ARG A 111 1.67 0.06 -1.17
C ARG A 111 2.05 -1.08 -2.09
N VAL A 112 2.24 -0.75 -3.35
CA VAL A 112 2.76 -1.65 -4.37
C VAL A 112 4.10 -1.14 -4.86
N LEU A 113 5.09 -2.04 -4.92
CA LEU A 113 6.40 -1.76 -5.46
C LEU A 113 6.50 -2.37 -6.86
N PHE A 114 6.79 -1.53 -7.85
CA PHE A 114 7.08 -1.94 -9.21
C PHE A 114 8.54 -1.70 -9.58
N ARG A 115 8.99 -2.42 -10.60
CA ARG A 115 10.18 -2.08 -11.38
C ARG A 115 9.78 -1.65 -12.77
N HIS A 116 10.29 -0.54 -13.21
CA HIS A 116 10.21 -0.12 -14.60
C HIS A 116 11.32 -0.83 -15.40
N LEU A 117 10.95 -1.60 -16.42
CA LEU A 117 11.88 -2.51 -17.11
C LEU A 117 12.93 -1.77 -17.94
N ASN A 118 12.57 -0.62 -18.53
CA ASN A 118 13.46 0.14 -19.40
C ASN A 118 14.43 1.03 -18.61
N THR A 119 13.94 1.78 -17.61
CA THR A 119 14.77 2.67 -16.80
C THR A 119 15.42 1.97 -15.63
N ARG A 120 14.87 0.78 -15.22
CA ARG A 120 15.23 0.03 -14.00
C ARG A 120 14.88 0.72 -12.68
N ASN A 121 14.32 1.93 -12.73
CA ASN A 121 13.83 2.64 -11.56
C ASN A 121 12.76 1.79 -10.85
N LEU A 122 12.65 1.98 -9.54
CA LEU A 122 11.57 1.43 -8.77
C LEU A 122 10.47 2.47 -8.61
N ILE A 123 9.24 2.01 -8.50
CA ILE A 123 8.06 2.87 -8.35
C ILE A 123 7.24 2.32 -7.19
N VAL A 124 7.03 3.16 -6.19
CA VAL A 124 6.13 2.87 -5.07
C VAL A 124 4.80 3.57 -5.34
N TRP A 125 3.73 2.80 -5.39
CA TRP A 125 2.39 3.27 -5.69
C TRP A 125 1.43 2.92 -4.56
N ASP A 126 0.59 3.88 -4.19
CA ASP A 126 -0.55 3.67 -3.28
C ASP A 126 -1.83 3.57 -4.13
N PRO A 127 -2.46 2.39 -4.23
CA PRO A 127 -3.64 2.19 -5.07
C PRO A 127 -4.90 2.88 -4.53
N VAL A 128 -4.90 3.30 -3.27
CA VAL A 128 -6.06 3.96 -2.63
C VAL A 128 -6.06 5.45 -2.91
N THR A 129 -4.91 6.11 -2.77
CA THR A 129 -4.78 7.55 -3.01
C THR A 129 -4.42 7.87 -4.46
N GLY A 130 -3.84 6.91 -5.17
CA GLY A 130 -3.26 7.11 -6.50
C GLY A 130 -1.85 7.71 -6.45
N ASP A 131 -1.35 8.04 -5.25
CA ASP A 131 -0.01 8.62 -5.07
C ASP A 131 1.10 7.65 -5.45
N TRP A 132 2.20 8.21 -5.88
CA TRP A 132 3.38 7.46 -6.28
C TRP A 132 4.69 8.21 -6.07
N GLN A 133 5.70 7.44 -6.01
CA GLN A 133 7.05 7.97 -5.94
C GLN A 133 8.01 7.11 -6.75
N GLU A 134 8.80 7.75 -7.59
CA GLU A 134 9.89 7.10 -8.28
C GLU A 134 11.11 7.03 -7.37
N VAL A 135 11.74 5.85 -7.35
CA VAL A 135 12.96 5.58 -6.62
C VAL A 135 14.03 5.25 -7.67
N PRO A 136 15.08 6.08 -7.79
CA PRO A 136 16.07 5.94 -8.85
C PRO A 136 16.84 4.62 -8.74
N ASP A 137 17.25 4.05 -9.88
CA ASP A 137 18.11 2.86 -9.92
C ASP A 137 19.46 3.15 -9.24
N LEU A 138 20.02 2.14 -8.60
CA LEU A 138 21.34 2.23 -7.95
C LEU A 138 22.50 2.33 -8.94
N SER A 139 22.25 2.25 -10.24
CA SER A 139 23.25 2.27 -11.32
C SER A 139 24.33 1.20 -11.21
N ILE A 140 24.02 0.10 -10.50
CA ILE A 140 24.89 -1.07 -10.39
C ILE A 140 24.41 -2.19 -11.30
N ARG A 141 25.35 -2.96 -11.86
CA ARG A 141 25.01 -4.12 -12.68
C ARG A 141 24.87 -5.35 -11.80
N TYR A 142 23.73 -6.02 -11.88
CA TYR A 142 23.42 -7.25 -11.15
C TYR A 142 22.69 -8.25 -12.04
N LEU A 143 22.82 -9.53 -11.72
CA LEU A 143 22.11 -10.59 -12.42
C LEU A 143 20.72 -10.81 -11.82
N PHE A 144 20.64 -10.88 -10.49
CA PHE A 144 19.42 -11.10 -9.75
C PHE A 144 19.26 -10.04 -8.68
N SER A 145 18.03 -9.63 -8.45
CA SER A 145 17.71 -8.70 -7.38
C SER A 145 16.33 -8.93 -6.82
N PHE A 146 16.16 -8.59 -5.55
CA PHE A 146 14.91 -8.50 -4.85
C PHE A 146 14.74 -7.08 -4.32
N ALA A 147 13.51 -6.63 -4.27
CA ALA A 147 13.19 -5.37 -3.59
C ALA A 147 11.85 -5.53 -2.87
N MET A 148 11.73 -4.88 -1.72
CA MET A 148 10.51 -4.86 -0.92
C MET A 148 10.27 -3.46 -0.36
N VAL A 149 9.00 -3.11 -0.17
CA VAL A 149 8.59 -1.85 0.43
C VAL A 149 8.16 -2.08 1.88
N LEU A 150 8.63 -1.21 2.79
CA LEU A 150 8.33 -1.27 4.22
C LEU A 150 7.85 0.09 4.72
N CYS A 151 7.06 0.07 5.79
CA CYS A 151 6.74 1.30 6.53
C CYS A 151 8.00 1.80 7.26
N ALA A 152 8.27 3.11 7.19
CA ALA A 152 9.41 3.73 7.87
C ALA A 152 9.11 4.15 9.32
N VAL A 153 7.86 4.08 9.76
CA VAL A 153 7.46 4.51 11.12
C VAL A 153 7.81 3.42 12.13
N PRO A 154 8.70 3.69 13.11
CA PRO A 154 9.05 2.72 14.14
C PRO A 154 7.84 2.33 14.99
N GLY A 155 7.69 1.02 15.26
CA GLY A 155 6.60 0.51 16.10
C GLY A 155 5.20 0.64 15.49
N CYS A 156 5.09 0.93 14.20
CA CYS A 156 3.82 1.06 13.50
C CYS A 156 3.08 -0.28 13.46
N ASP A 157 1.81 -0.26 13.85
CA ASP A 157 0.89 -1.41 13.73
C ASP A 157 0.38 -1.63 12.30
N HIS A 158 0.82 -0.78 11.36
CA HIS A 158 0.42 -0.73 9.96
C HIS A 158 -1.07 -0.49 9.69
N CYS A 159 -1.79 -0.11 10.72
CA CYS A 159 -3.21 0.14 10.61
C CYS A 159 -3.58 1.49 9.97
N GLY A 160 -2.64 2.41 9.85
CA GLY A 160 -2.89 3.77 9.35
C GLY A 160 -1.67 4.40 8.70
N CYS A 161 -0.69 3.62 8.25
CA CYS A 161 0.54 4.14 7.65
C CYS A 161 0.43 4.40 6.13
N ALA A 162 -0.76 4.28 5.54
CA ALA A 162 -1.00 4.69 4.16
C ALA A 162 -0.65 6.17 3.98
N GLY A 163 0.03 6.52 2.91
CA GLY A 163 0.50 7.89 2.66
C GLY A 163 1.68 8.36 3.53
N GLY A 164 2.08 7.60 4.58
CA GLY A 164 3.22 7.93 5.43
C GLY A 164 4.58 7.60 4.81
N PRO A 165 5.69 7.84 5.53
CA PRO A 165 7.02 7.54 5.03
C PRO A 165 7.25 6.04 4.85
N PHE A 166 8.09 5.69 3.89
CA PHE A 166 8.42 4.30 3.58
C PHE A 166 9.92 4.10 3.32
N LEU A 167 10.33 2.85 3.41
CA LEU A 167 11.64 2.38 3.01
C LEU A 167 11.50 1.42 1.83
N VAL A 168 12.50 1.40 0.95
CA VAL A 168 12.66 0.32 -0.02
C VAL A 168 13.96 -0.40 0.28
N VAL A 169 13.86 -1.68 0.63
CA VAL A 169 15.01 -2.55 0.80
C VAL A 169 15.32 -3.21 -0.53
N PHE A 170 16.54 -3.02 -1.00
CA PHE A 170 17.02 -3.61 -2.24
C PHE A 170 18.18 -4.54 -1.95
N VAL A 171 18.12 -5.74 -2.49
CA VAL A 171 19.16 -6.76 -2.37
C VAL A 171 19.49 -7.32 -3.74
N CYS A 172 20.76 -7.42 -4.08
CA CYS A 172 21.19 -7.99 -5.35
C CYS A 172 22.44 -8.87 -5.17
N ASN A 173 22.68 -9.72 -6.17
CA ASN A 173 23.90 -10.53 -6.24
C ASN A 173 24.76 -10.05 -7.41
N ILE A 174 26.03 -9.81 -7.12
CA ILE A 174 27.06 -9.44 -8.09
C ILE A 174 28.24 -10.37 -7.91
N ALA A 175 28.49 -11.22 -8.89
CA ALA A 175 29.65 -12.14 -8.88
C ALA A 175 29.84 -12.95 -7.59
N GLY A 176 28.76 -13.43 -6.98
CA GLY A 176 28.81 -14.24 -5.75
C GLY A 176 28.85 -13.42 -4.45
N THR A 177 28.79 -12.09 -4.54
CA THR A 177 28.65 -11.21 -3.38
C THR A 177 27.23 -10.66 -3.32
N VAL A 178 26.60 -10.77 -2.16
CA VAL A 178 25.30 -10.16 -1.89
C VAL A 178 25.50 -8.72 -1.46
N HIS A 179 24.79 -7.82 -2.11
CA HIS A 179 24.76 -6.40 -1.79
C HIS A 179 23.36 -6.01 -1.36
N GLY A 180 23.27 -5.18 -0.32
CA GLY A 180 22.03 -4.65 0.20
C GLY A 180 22.07 -3.13 0.38
N CYS A 181 20.98 -2.46 0.07
CA CYS A 181 20.83 -1.03 0.25
C CYS A 181 19.40 -0.69 0.64
N VAL A 182 19.21 0.41 1.37
CA VAL A 182 17.89 0.88 1.80
C VAL A 182 17.70 2.31 1.30
N TYR A 183 16.60 2.52 0.59
CA TYR A 183 16.13 3.85 0.21
C TYR A 183 15.18 4.39 1.28
N SER A 184 15.30 5.66 1.62
CA SER A 184 14.38 6.39 2.48
C SER A 184 13.56 7.38 1.66
N SER A 185 12.23 7.30 1.77
CA SER A 185 11.34 8.26 1.12
C SER A 185 11.44 9.67 1.72
N GLU A 186 11.79 9.77 3.00
CA GLU A 186 11.99 11.07 3.68
C GLU A 186 13.28 11.74 3.22
N ALA A 187 14.39 10.98 3.20
CA ALA A 187 15.67 11.48 2.72
C ALA A 187 15.72 11.59 1.19
N ARG A 188 14.81 10.92 0.47
CA ARG A 188 14.80 10.75 -0.99
C ARG A 188 16.15 10.26 -1.53
N ALA A 189 16.81 9.38 -0.78
CA ALA A 189 18.15 8.91 -1.08
C ALA A 189 18.34 7.45 -0.66
N TRP A 190 19.23 6.77 -1.38
CA TRP A 190 19.76 5.48 -0.98
C TRP A 190 20.79 5.67 0.14
N GLY A 191 20.74 4.78 1.13
CA GLY A 191 21.76 4.68 2.16
C GLY A 191 23.03 4.03 1.66
N THR A 192 23.91 3.69 2.60
CA THR A 192 25.19 3.01 2.30
C THR A 192 24.96 1.61 1.80
N LEU A 193 25.66 1.22 0.74
CA LEU A 193 25.64 -0.14 0.21
C LEU A 193 26.42 -1.08 1.15
N ALA A 194 25.73 -2.03 1.74
CA ALA A 194 26.33 -3.12 2.51
C ALA A 194 26.63 -4.30 1.59
N SER A 195 27.73 -5.03 1.87
CA SER A 195 28.14 -6.18 1.08
C SER A 195 28.46 -7.38 1.97
N LEU A 196 27.98 -8.54 1.59
CA LEU A 196 28.25 -9.82 2.24
C LEU A 196 28.80 -10.82 1.22
N HIS A 197 30.02 -11.26 1.41
CA HIS A 197 30.62 -12.30 0.57
C HIS A 197 30.10 -13.67 1.03
N LEU A 198 29.36 -14.34 0.15
CA LEU A 198 28.96 -15.72 0.38
C LEU A 198 30.20 -16.61 0.10
N GLY A 199 30.94 -16.94 1.14
CA GLY A 199 32.02 -17.91 1.00
C GLY A 199 31.46 -19.18 0.37
N ARG A 200 32.13 -19.71 -0.67
CA ARG A 200 31.82 -21.04 -1.20
C ARG A 200 31.90 -22.01 -0.05
N GLY A 201 30.78 -22.57 0.38
CA GLY A 201 30.81 -23.75 1.22
C GLY A 201 31.72 -24.77 0.53
N ARG A 202 32.83 -25.12 1.18
CA ARG A 202 33.59 -26.29 0.76
C ARG A 202 32.67 -27.48 1.02
N ASP A 203 32.11 -28.03 -0.04
CA ASP A 203 31.60 -29.40 0.00
C ASP A 203 32.78 -30.28 0.46
N LYS A 204 32.72 -30.70 1.70
CA LYS A 204 33.58 -31.80 2.16
C LYS A 204 33.00 -33.05 1.54
N ALA A 205 33.73 -33.57 0.56
CA ALA A 205 33.60 -34.93 0.06
C ALA A 205 33.82 -35.94 1.21
#